data_aae6934790dc377bfc8629f4b5382973
#
_entry.id   aae6934790dc377bfc8629f4b5382973
#
_cell.length_a   1.000
_cell.length_b   1.000
_cell.length_c   1.000
_cell.angle_alpha   90.00
_cell.angle_beta   90.00
_cell.angle_gamma   90.00
#
_symmetry.space_group_name_H-M   'P 1'
#
loop_
_entity.id
_entity.type
_entity.pdbx_description
1 polymer ?
#
loop_
_entity_poly.entity_id
_entity_poly.type
_entity_poly.pdbx_seq_one_letter_code
_entity_poly.pdbx_strand_id
1 'polypeptide(L)'
;MITIGFSTREDNPKYQQYLQKTCMFKECQVIQKINNGDKSLSEVYNEILDESTNDIVVFVHDDLEFDTNNWGIKLMKLFERNPEQGIIGLAGTKYFSDNGCWWTVQGSMYGVVNHKHEGKKWTSSYSKDLGNKIEPTVIVDGLFIAVNKNNIKHAFDETIDGFHFYDLGFCLPNYLEGVPVGVTTQIRVTHLSIGQTNQQWEDNRVKFAEKYKESLPIDISPKDLSETFIFCHDQDLIIGFEENKKFKNLYNYTYVFLGIRPVDKISHLPNLIVARDLEYNREEYPLFTSYTGWYVLWKNGLVKTKYLNLFEYDVVLNENIDQQHVKLYNNNVDLIGYVPFPMSNVHFIQYKEWTEFIAPAIKEVHKTDIFNFFGRVLQQNPQSVWSSTSNTTFRTDVFDEYMKWFEPLVPFIKDTKTCGHAHERSITFFTHLRKKQQVITNGLLKHLQLDSHKTQGHDVDMSESIQKLFTNQS
;
A
#
# COMPACT_ATOMS: atom_id res chain seq x y z
N MET A 1 -7.58 -35.87 3.10
CA MET A 1 -7.47 -36.00 4.56
C MET A 1 -6.51 -34.96 5.09
N ILE A 2 -6.63 -34.55 6.36
CA ILE A 2 -5.84 -33.49 6.98
C ILE A 2 -5.20 -34.01 8.25
N THR A 3 -3.93 -33.65 8.49
CA THR A 3 -3.29 -33.74 9.81
C THR A 3 -3.29 -32.38 10.44
N ILE A 4 -3.66 -32.25 11.71
CA ILE A 4 -3.57 -31.03 12.50
C ILE A 4 -2.54 -31.24 13.58
N GLY A 5 -1.50 -30.42 13.62
CA GLY A 5 -0.43 -30.47 14.58
C GLY A 5 -0.35 -29.27 15.47
N PHE A 6 -0.08 -29.44 16.75
CA PHE A 6 0.17 -28.33 17.66
C PHE A 6 1.15 -28.71 18.78
N SER A 7 1.87 -27.72 19.27
CA SER A 7 2.73 -27.81 20.44
C SER A 7 2.03 -27.20 21.63
N THR A 8 2.15 -27.82 22.80
CA THR A 8 1.57 -27.35 24.06
C THR A 8 2.47 -27.70 25.23
N ARG A 9 2.29 -27.05 26.38
CA ARG A 9 3.10 -27.32 27.59
C ARG A 9 2.62 -28.52 28.38
N GLU A 10 1.34 -28.91 28.24
CA GLU A 10 0.71 -30.03 28.94
C GLU A 10 -0.26 -30.79 28.05
N ASP A 11 -0.66 -31.99 28.45
CA ASP A 11 -1.63 -32.76 27.70
C ASP A 11 -3.00 -32.07 27.66
N ASN A 12 -3.51 -31.82 26.43
CA ASN A 12 -4.72 -31.06 26.20
C ASN A 12 -5.73 -31.82 25.31
N PRO A 13 -6.31 -32.93 25.81
CA PRO A 13 -7.26 -33.72 25.03
C PRO A 13 -8.55 -32.92 24.67
N LYS A 14 -8.89 -31.94 25.46
CA LYS A 14 -10.04 -31.05 25.15
C LYS A 14 -9.78 -30.24 23.88
N TYR A 15 -8.58 -29.72 23.71
CA TYR A 15 -8.22 -28.98 22.52
C TYR A 15 -8.11 -29.88 21.28
N GLN A 16 -7.60 -31.11 21.44
CA GLN A 16 -7.61 -32.09 20.36
C GLN A 16 -9.05 -32.37 19.87
N GLN A 17 -9.99 -32.62 20.79
CA GLN A 17 -11.41 -32.86 20.45
C GLN A 17 -12.04 -31.60 19.81
N TYR A 18 -11.69 -30.41 20.29
CA TYR A 18 -12.14 -29.15 19.74
C TYR A 18 -11.69 -28.98 18.29
N LEU A 19 -10.42 -29.25 17.99
CA LEU A 19 -9.86 -29.17 16.63
C LEU A 19 -10.56 -30.15 15.68
N GLN A 20 -10.75 -31.43 16.11
CA GLN A 20 -11.47 -32.41 15.32
C GLN A 20 -12.91 -32.00 15.03
N LYS A 21 -13.60 -31.47 16.03
CA LYS A 21 -14.99 -31.03 15.90
C LYS A 21 -15.14 -29.84 14.96
N THR A 22 -14.27 -28.81 15.06
CA THR A 22 -14.38 -27.60 14.27
C THR A 22 -13.86 -27.78 12.83
N CYS A 23 -12.90 -28.67 12.62
CA CYS A 23 -12.39 -29.04 11.31
C CYS A 23 -13.47 -29.70 10.44
N MET A 24 -14.37 -30.46 11.05
CA MET A 24 -15.48 -31.20 10.39
C MET A 24 -15.03 -32.22 9.32
N PHE A 25 -13.81 -32.65 9.36
CA PHE A 25 -13.32 -33.77 8.56
C PHE A 25 -13.40 -35.06 9.41
N LYS A 26 -14.13 -36.09 8.94
CA LYS A 26 -14.35 -37.35 9.71
C LYS A 26 -13.05 -38.09 10.05
N GLU A 27 -12.06 -37.96 9.20
CA GLU A 27 -10.77 -38.67 9.28
C GLU A 27 -9.62 -37.67 9.39
N CYS A 28 -9.72 -36.70 10.30
CA CYS A 28 -8.59 -35.85 10.58
C CYS A 28 -7.70 -36.47 11.65
N GLN A 29 -6.41 -36.54 11.36
CA GLN A 29 -5.38 -36.88 12.33
C GLN A 29 -5.09 -35.67 13.19
N VAL A 30 -5.02 -35.77 14.50
CA VAL A 30 -4.54 -34.73 15.39
C VAL A 30 -3.31 -35.19 16.12
N ILE A 31 -2.21 -34.51 15.98
CA ILE A 31 -0.92 -34.77 16.64
C ILE A 31 -0.63 -33.64 17.62
N GLN A 32 -0.57 -34.01 18.88
CA GLN A 32 -0.15 -33.11 19.96
C GLN A 32 1.29 -33.44 20.36
N LYS A 33 2.12 -32.41 20.48
CA LYS A 33 3.47 -32.54 21.07
C LYS A 33 3.54 -31.72 22.35
N ILE A 34 3.92 -32.41 23.44
CA ILE A 34 4.18 -31.73 24.72
C ILE A 34 5.62 -31.22 24.66
N ASN A 35 5.79 -29.92 24.82
CA ASN A 35 7.08 -29.26 24.78
C ASN A 35 7.16 -28.16 25.84
N ASN A 36 7.94 -28.37 26.87
CA ASN A 36 8.16 -27.42 27.96
C ASN A 36 9.35 -26.48 27.72
N GLY A 37 9.78 -26.34 26.46
CA GLY A 37 10.91 -25.53 26.05
C GLY A 37 12.21 -26.32 25.88
N ASP A 38 12.11 -27.65 25.87
CA ASP A 38 13.27 -28.57 25.68
C ASP A 38 13.73 -28.58 24.20
N LYS A 39 12.81 -28.31 23.28
CA LYS A 39 13.04 -28.24 21.83
C LYS A 39 12.56 -26.91 21.27
N SER A 40 13.18 -26.49 20.19
CA SER A 40 12.66 -25.37 19.38
C SER A 40 11.30 -25.74 18.76
N LEU A 41 10.49 -24.75 18.39
CA LEU A 41 9.23 -25.02 17.71
C LEU A 41 9.45 -25.59 16.31
N SER A 42 10.57 -25.26 15.67
CA SER A 42 11.00 -25.87 14.41
C SER A 42 11.19 -27.38 14.52
N GLU A 43 11.92 -27.86 15.54
CA GLU A 43 12.11 -29.29 15.81
C GLU A 43 10.77 -30.00 16.06
N VAL A 44 9.92 -29.40 16.90
CA VAL A 44 8.59 -29.97 17.23
C VAL A 44 7.70 -30.07 15.99
N TYR A 45 7.70 -29.06 15.13
CA TYR A 45 6.89 -29.05 13.91
C TYR A 45 7.44 -30.00 12.84
N ASN A 46 8.75 -30.21 12.77
CA ASN A 46 9.33 -31.26 11.93
C ASN A 46 8.91 -32.68 12.41
N GLU A 47 8.93 -32.94 13.69
CA GLU A 47 8.40 -34.20 14.21
C GLU A 47 6.92 -34.44 13.83
N ILE A 48 6.09 -33.40 13.90
CA ILE A 48 4.69 -33.47 13.46
C ILE A 48 4.61 -33.71 11.96
N LEU A 49 5.46 -33.05 11.16
CA LEU A 49 5.51 -33.23 9.72
C LEU A 49 5.85 -34.68 9.34
N ASP A 50 6.81 -35.29 10.04
CA ASP A 50 7.27 -36.66 9.83
C ASP A 50 6.21 -37.69 10.26
N GLU A 51 5.54 -37.46 11.38
CA GLU A 51 4.48 -38.33 11.88
C GLU A 51 3.16 -38.24 11.13
N SER A 52 3.02 -37.16 10.32
CA SER A 52 1.82 -36.93 9.54
C SER A 52 1.63 -37.95 8.43
N THR A 53 0.47 -38.59 8.42
CA THR A 53 0.08 -39.57 7.39
C THR A 53 -0.65 -38.96 6.21
N ASN A 54 -0.96 -37.67 6.26
CA ASN A 54 -1.72 -36.95 5.22
C ASN A 54 -0.84 -35.97 4.47
N ASP A 55 -1.19 -35.68 3.21
CA ASP A 55 -0.48 -34.70 2.37
C ASP A 55 -0.69 -33.26 2.87
N ILE A 56 -1.86 -32.98 3.44
CA ILE A 56 -2.14 -31.65 4.00
C ILE A 56 -1.94 -31.69 5.50
N VAL A 57 -1.01 -30.86 5.97
CA VAL A 57 -0.67 -30.69 7.38
C VAL A 57 -0.95 -29.25 7.80
N VAL A 58 -1.59 -29.08 8.95
CA VAL A 58 -1.92 -27.76 9.48
C VAL A 58 -1.28 -27.62 10.85
N PHE A 59 -0.37 -26.67 10.98
CA PHE A 59 0.24 -26.27 12.23
C PHE A 59 -0.57 -25.13 12.85
N VAL A 60 -0.96 -25.27 14.11
CA VAL A 60 -1.74 -24.25 14.83
C VAL A 60 -1.17 -24.02 16.22
N HIS A 61 -1.31 -22.79 16.71
CA HIS A 61 -1.07 -22.51 18.12
C HIS A 61 -2.14 -23.17 19.00
N ASP A 62 -1.80 -23.54 20.23
CA ASP A 62 -2.71 -24.19 21.19
C ASP A 62 -3.71 -23.21 21.87
N ASP A 63 -3.65 -21.93 21.52
CA ASP A 63 -4.49 -20.84 21.99
C ASP A 63 -5.35 -20.21 20.88
N LEU A 64 -5.68 -20.98 19.83
CA LEU A 64 -6.59 -20.53 18.77
C LEU A 64 -8.02 -21.02 18.99
N GLU A 65 -8.98 -20.11 18.88
CA GLU A 65 -10.41 -20.42 18.69
C GLU A 65 -10.78 -20.23 17.21
N PHE A 66 -11.38 -21.24 16.59
CA PHE A 66 -11.84 -21.14 15.19
C PHE A 66 -13.23 -20.52 15.14
N ASP A 67 -13.34 -19.30 14.61
CA ASP A 67 -14.61 -18.61 14.39
C ASP A 67 -15.35 -19.16 13.16
N THR A 68 -14.63 -19.83 12.27
CA THR A 68 -15.18 -20.46 11.08
C THR A 68 -15.44 -21.93 11.34
N ASN A 69 -16.71 -22.32 11.41
CA ASN A 69 -17.07 -23.73 11.38
C ASN A 69 -16.68 -24.36 10.02
N ASN A 70 -16.36 -25.66 10.01
CA ASN A 70 -15.95 -26.42 8.83
C ASN A 70 -14.70 -25.86 8.11
N TRP A 71 -13.81 -25.25 8.87
CA TRP A 71 -12.60 -24.64 8.33
C TRP A 71 -11.71 -25.64 7.55
N GLY A 72 -11.64 -26.91 7.99
CA GLY A 72 -10.88 -27.93 7.29
C GLY A 72 -11.45 -28.25 5.90
N ILE A 73 -12.79 -28.28 5.75
CA ILE A 73 -13.44 -28.46 4.44
C ILE A 73 -13.12 -27.27 3.51
N LYS A 74 -13.13 -26.05 4.05
CA LYS A 74 -12.78 -24.86 3.28
C LYS A 74 -11.31 -24.88 2.84
N LEU A 75 -10.42 -25.27 3.73
CA LEU A 75 -9.00 -25.40 3.44
C LEU A 75 -8.72 -26.41 2.33
N MET A 76 -9.33 -27.61 2.42
CA MET A 76 -9.19 -28.62 1.36
C MET A 76 -9.65 -28.10 -0.01
N LYS A 77 -10.77 -27.39 -0.06
CA LYS A 77 -11.24 -26.76 -1.32
C LYS A 77 -10.28 -25.71 -1.84
N LEU A 78 -9.53 -25.00 -0.99
CA LEU A 78 -8.50 -24.08 -1.42
C LEU A 78 -7.34 -24.82 -2.09
N PHE A 79 -6.83 -25.90 -1.50
CA PHE A 79 -5.79 -26.73 -2.12
C PHE A 79 -6.26 -27.44 -3.38
N GLU A 80 -7.50 -27.97 -3.41
CA GLU A 80 -8.07 -28.60 -4.61
C GLU A 80 -8.17 -27.64 -5.81
N ARG A 81 -8.46 -26.36 -5.55
CA ARG A 81 -8.55 -25.33 -6.60
C ARG A 81 -7.18 -24.77 -6.99
N ASN A 82 -6.18 -24.92 -6.16
CA ASN A 82 -4.81 -24.44 -6.34
C ASN A 82 -3.84 -25.59 -6.03
N PRO A 83 -3.76 -26.61 -6.90
CA PRO A 83 -3.00 -27.81 -6.63
C PRO A 83 -1.49 -27.60 -6.48
N GLU A 84 -0.97 -26.50 -7.04
CA GLU A 84 0.44 -26.08 -6.89
C GLU A 84 0.74 -25.37 -5.57
N GLN A 85 -0.29 -24.94 -4.83
CA GLN A 85 -0.10 -24.20 -3.59
C GLN A 85 0.65 -25.03 -2.54
N GLY A 86 1.74 -24.47 -2.01
CA GLY A 86 2.55 -25.13 -0.98
C GLY A 86 2.15 -24.73 0.42
N ILE A 87 1.98 -23.44 0.70
CA ILE A 87 1.79 -22.89 2.04
C ILE A 87 0.62 -21.90 2.05
N ILE A 88 -0.31 -22.05 3.00
CA ILE A 88 -1.44 -21.13 3.22
C ILE A 88 -1.45 -20.69 4.68
N GLY A 89 -1.49 -19.38 4.94
CA GLY A 89 -1.69 -18.79 6.26
C GLY A 89 -2.92 -17.92 6.37
N LEU A 90 -3.11 -17.28 7.53
CA LEU A 90 -4.25 -16.37 7.79
C LEU A 90 -3.80 -14.90 7.87
N ALA A 91 -2.52 -14.66 8.04
CA ALA A 91 -1.86 -13.36 7.94
C ALA A 91 -0.48 -13.54 7.29
N GLY A 92 0.00 -12.52 6.59
CA GLY A 92 1.30 -12.55 5.92
C GLY A 92 1.57 -11.26 5.15
N THR A 93 2.69 -11.20 4.43
CA THR A 93 3.10 -9.98 3.71
C THR A 93 3.61 -10.24 2.30
N LYS A 94 3.38 -9.26 1.42
CA LYS A 94 4.00 -9.17 0.09
C LYS A 94 5.36 -8.46 0.09
N TYR A 95 5.60 -7.64 1.09
CA TYR A 95 6.88 -6.97 1.28
C TYR A 95 7.55 -7.51 2.53
N PHE A 96 8.66 -8.19 2.37
CA PHE A 96 9.45 -8.66 3.49
C PHE A 96 10.77 -7.90 3.54
N SER A 97 10.92 -7.10 4.60
CA SER A 97 12.02 -6.16 4.74
C SER A 97 13.34 -6.85 5.09
N ASP A 98 14.44 -6.14 4.87
CA ASP A 98 15.80 -6.55 5.23
C ASP A 98 16.03 -6.67 6.74
N ASN A 99 15.18 -6.04 7.55
CA ASN A 99 15.27 -6.13 9.00
C ASN A 99 14.65 -7.41 9.60
N GLY A 100 14.06 -8.30 8.78
CA GLY A 100 13.45 -9.53 9.23
C GLY A 100 12.07 -9.38 9.89
N CYS A 101 11.44 -8.21 9.82
CA CYS A 101 10.09 -7.98 10.36
C CYS A 101 9.07 -7.92 9.24
N TRP A 102 8.05 -8.79 9.26
CA TRP A 102 7.06 -8.84 8.20
C TRP A 102 5.89 -7.83 8.40
N TRP A 103 5.68 -7.32 9.60
CA TRP A 103 4.55 -6.41 9.93
C TRP A 103 4.91 -4.93 9.90
N THR A 104 6.10 -4.55 9.46
CA THR A 104 6.58 -3.15 9.47
C THR A 104 5.97 -2.29 8.37
N VAL A 105 5.52 -2.90 7.26
CA VAL A 105 4.97 -2.18 6.11
C VAL A 105 3.48 -2.45 5.96
N GLN A 106 2.66 -1.54 6.48
CA GLN A 106 1.21 -1.74 6.62
C GLN A 106 0.47 -2.01 5.30
N GLY A 107 0.89 -1.45 4.18
CA GLY A 107 0.21 -1.60 2.88
C GLY A 107 0.43 -2.97 2.23
N SER A 108 1.45 -3.72 2.65
CA SER A 108 1.83 -5.00 2.06
C SER A 108 1.33 -6.21 2.85
N MET A 109 0.73 -6.00 4.01
CA MET A 109 0.18 -7.09 4.83
C MET A 109 -1.22 -7.51 4.36
N TYR A 110 -1.50 -8.80 4.43
CA TYR A 110 -2.77 -9.41 4.04
C TYR A 110 -3.29 -10.35 5.13
N GLY A 111 -4.61 -10.50 5.21
CA GLY A 111 -5.26 -11.39 6.15
C GLY A 111 -6.11 -10.67 7.20
N VAL A 112 -6.78 -11.46 8.05
CA VAL A 112 -7.62 -10.96 9.15
C VAL A 112 -7.56 -11.93 10.32
N VAL A 113 -7.17 -11.43 11.49
CA VAL A 113 -7.08 -12.19 12.73
C VAL A 113 -7.85 -11.46 13.83
N ASN A 114 -8.77 -12.16 14.49
CA ASN A 114 -9.39 -11.66 15.70
C ASN A 114 -8.50 -11.98 16.91
N HIS A 115 -8.54 -11.14 17.91
CA HIS A 115 -7.79 -11.29 19.14
C HIS A 115 -8.68 -11.12 20.36
N LYS A 116 -8.36 -11.86 21.43
CA LYS A 116 -9.01 -11.76 22.73
C LYS A 116 -7.98 -11.94 23.83
N HIS A 117 -7.70 -10.89 24.57
CA HIS A 117 -6.72 -10.94 25.65
C HIS A 117 -7.14 -10.02 26.79
N GLU A 118 -7.05 -10.47 28.05
CA GLU A 118 -7.42 -9.70 29.25
C GLU A 118 -8.80 -9.02 29.16
N GLY A 119 -9.77 -9.73 28.62
CA GLY A 119 -11.14 -9.22 28.47
C GLY A 119 -11.36 -8.25 27.31
N LYS A 120 -10.30 -7.82 26.61
CA LYS A 120 -10.38 -6.98 25.41
C LYS A 120 -10.49 -7.85 24.16
N LYS A 121 -11.25 -7.37 23.17
CA LYS A 121 -11.36 -7.96 21.84
C LYS A 121 -11.06 -6.93 20.78
N TRP A 122 -10.30 -7.32 19.76
CA TRP A 122 -10.05 -6.47 18.58
C TRP A 122 -9.80 -7.33 17.35
N THR A 123 -9.80 -6.72 16.19
CA THR A 123 -9.50 -7.39 14.92
C THR A 123 -8.34 -6.70 14.24
N SER A 124 -7.30 -7.46 13.92
CA SER A 124 -6.23 -7.03 13.02
C SER A 124 -6.67 -7.32 11.59
N SER A 125 -7.17 -6.29 10.90
CA SER A 125 -7.61 -6.38 9.51
C SER A 125 -6.54 -5.77 8.61
N TYR A 126 -5.68 -6.62 8.06
CA TYR A 126 -4.60 -6.19 7.17
C TYR A 126 -5.07 -6.01 5.73
N SER A 127 -6.13 -6.71 5.33
CA SER A 127 -6.74 -6.57 4.01
C SER A 127 -8.27 -6.70 4.09
N LYS A 128 -8.95 -6.41 2.97
CA LYS A 128 -10.35 -6.78 2.77
C LYS A 128 -10.52 -8.30 2.76
N ASP A 129 -11.78 -8.73 2.79
CA ASP A 129 -12.13 -10.11 2.53
C ASP A 129 -11.70 -10.50 1.09
N LEU A 130 -10.88 -11.52 1.01
CA LEU A 130 -10.34 -12.04 -0.26
C LEU A 130 -11.31 -13.00 -0.97
N GLY A 131 -12.45 -13.27 -0.35
CA GLY A 131 -13.41 -14.26 -0.85
C GLY A 131 -12.78 -15.65 -0.97
N ASN A 132 -12.92 -16.28 -2.14
CA ASN A 132 -12.38 -17.61 -2.42
C ASN A 132 -10.93 -17.62 -2.94
N LYS A 133 -10.22 -16.50 -2.85
CA LYS A 133 -8.84 -16.37 -3.35
C LYS A 133 -7.84 -16.69 -2.26
N ILE A 134 -6.67 -17.16 -2.68
CA ILE A 134 -5.42 -17.13 -1.94
C ILE A 134 -4.64 -15.94 -2.47
N GLU A 135 -4.29 -15.01 -1.62
CA GLU A 135 -3.48 -13.86 -2.00
C GLU A 135 -2.01 -14.23 -1.85
N PRO A 136 -1.19 -14.16 -2.93
CA PRO A 136 0.22 -14.46 -2.84
C PRO A 136 0.94 -13.57 -1.83
N THR A 137 1.79 -14.19 -1.00
CA THR A 137 2.65 -13.51 -0.02
C THR A 137 4.05 -14.15 -0.03
N VAL A 138 5.03 -13.48 0.54
CA VAL A 138 6.39 -14.02 0.71
C VAL A 138 6.45 -14.96 1.90
N ILE A 139 5.77 -14.57 2.98
CA ILE A 139 5.69 -15.35 4.23
C ILE A 139 4.27 -15.31 4.79
N VAL A 140 3.98 -16.22 5.70
CA VAL A 140 2.78 -16.19 6.56
C VAL A 140 3.16 -16.23 8.02
N ASP A 141 2.26 -15.71 8.87
CA ASP A 141 2.39 -15.73 10.34
C ASP A 141 2.18 -17.12 10.90
N GLY A 142 2.94 -17.47 11.91
CA GLY A 142 3.01 -18.80 12.49
C GLY A 142 1.78 -19.29 13.24
N LEU A 143 0.85 -18.40 13.60
CA LEU A 143 -0.35 -18.80 14.35
C LEU A 143 -1.14 -19.94 13.67
N PHE A 144 -1.11 -19.97 12.33
CA PHE A 144 -1.74 -20.99 11.51
C PHE A 144 -0.96 -21.13 10.19
N ILE A 145 -0.38 -22.28 9.96
CA ILE A 145 0.34 -22.62 8.74
C ILE A 145 -0.23 -23.92 8.17
N ALA A 146 -0.90 -23.87 7.03
CA ALA A 146 -1.35 -25.07 6.30
C ALA A 146 -0.39 -25.38 5.16
N VAL A 147 0.01 -26.63 5.04
CA VAL A 147 1.09 -27.07 4.17
C VAL A 147 0.61 -28.23 3.30
N ASN A 148 0.92 -28.19 1.99
CA ASN A 148 0.89 -29.38 1.15
C ASN A 148 2.30 -29.98 1.09
N LYS A 149 2.52 -31.13 1.73
CA LYS A 149 3.81 -31.82 1.82
C LYS A 149 4.43 -32.12 0.45
N ASN A 150 3.61 -32.35 -0.57
CA ASN A 150 4.07 -32.67 -1.91
C ASN A 150 4.66 -31.45 -2.64
N ASN A 151 4.34 -30.25 -2.18
CA ASN A 151 4.73 -29.00 -2.86
C ASN A 151 5.82 -28.22 -2.14
N ILE A 152 6.12 -28.51 -0.87
CA ILE A 152 7.21 -27.86 -0.14
C ILE A 152 8.59 -28.43 -0.53
N LYS A 153 9.64 -27.67 -0.35
CA LYS A 153 11.05 -28.01 -0.63
C LYS A 153 11.89 -28.09 0.64
N HIS A 154 11.50 -27.38 1.68
CA HIS A 154 12.20 -27.30 2.95
C HIS A 154 11.27 -27.62 4.09
N ALA A 155 11.78 -28.33 5.10
CA ALA A 155 11.19 -28.46 6.43
C ALA A 155 11.45 -27.19 7.26
N PHE A 156 10.99 -27.15 8.49
CA PHE A 156 11.28 -26.04 9.43
C PHE A 156 12.77 -25.99 9.75
N ASP A 157 13.31 -24.76 9.81
CA ASP A 157 14.75 -24.54 10.06
C ASP A 157 15.09 -24.75 11.54
N GLU A 158 15.66 -25.90 11.87
CA GLU A 158 16.05 -26.26 13.23
C GLU A 158 17.25 -25.46 13.79
N THR A 159 17.91 -24.66 12.94
CA THR A 159 18.95 -23.73 13.41
C THR A 159 18.38 -22.50 14.13
N ILE A 160 17.06 -22.33 14.08
CA ILE A 160 16.31 -21.27 14.75
C ILE A 160 15.84 -21.77 16.12
N ASP A 161 16.43 -21.23 17.17
CA ASP A 161 16.15 -21.64 18.55
C ASP A 161 14.80 -21.11 19.07
N GLY A 162 14.15 -21.88 19.95
CA GLY A 162 13.01 -21.44 20.74
C GLY A 162 11.70 -21.33 19.95
N PHE A 163 10.89 -20.30 20.22
CA PHE A 163 9.51 -20.18 19.74
C PHE A 163 9.28 -19.07 18.73
N HIS A 164 10.33 -18.41 18.25
CA HIS A 164 10.23 -17.27 17.32
C HIS A 164 10.94 -17.56 16.02
N PHE A 165 10.45 -17.00 14.93
CA PHE A 165 11.03 -17.12 13.58
C PHE A 165 10.94 -18.49 12.91
N TYR A 166 10.34 -19.50 13.53
CA TYR A 166 10.12 -20.80 12.91
C TYR A 166 9.27 -20.70 11.64
N ASP A 167 8.27 -19.80 11.65
CA ASP A 167 7.38 -19.49 10.54
C ASP A 167 8.12 -18.84 9.38
N LEU A 168 8.96 -17.86 9.66
CA LEU A 168 9.79 -17.18 8.66
C LEU A 168 10.87 -18.12 8.13
N GLY A 169 11.52 -18.90 9.02
CA GLY A 169 12.51 -19.91 8.66
C GLY A 169 11.96 -21.05 7.83
N PHE A 170 10.64 -21.29 7.88
CA PHE A 170 9.95 -22.24 7.02
C PHE A 170 9.48 -21.60 5.70
N CYS A 171 8.82 -20.43 5.77
CA CYS A 171 8.23 -19.83 4.59
C CYS A 171 9.26 -19.31 3.60
N LEU A 172 10.27 -18.57 4.08
CA LEU A 172 11.21 -17.86 3.18
C LEU A 172 12.04 -18.81 2.30
N PRO A 173 12.71 -19.87 2.79
CA PRO A 173 13.45 -20.78 1.94
C PRO A 173 12.55 -21.50 0.92
N ASN A 174 11.34 -21.91 1.32
CA ASN A 174 10.35 -22.48 0.40
C ASN A 174 9.98 -21.47 -0.70
N TYR A 175 9.69 -20.23 -0.33
CA TYR A 175 9.37 -19.16 -1.28
C TYR A 175 10.52 -18.91 -2.28
N LEU A 176 11.76 -18.85 -1.80
CA LEU A 176 12.95 -18.60 -2.65
C LEU A 176 13.16 -19.72 -3.67
N GLU A 177 12.71 -20.95 -3.39
CA GLU A 177 12.72 -22.08 -4.32
C GLU A 177 11.44 -22.23 -5.15
N GLY A 178 10.60 -21.18 -5.17
CA GLY A 178 9.43 -21.08 -6.02
C GLY A 178 8.18 -21.79 -5.50
N VAL A 179 8.14 -22.17 -4.21
CA VAL A 179 6.93 -22.71 -3.58
C VAL A 179 5.91 -21.56 -3.40
N PRO A 180 4.68 -21.71 -3.93
CA PRO A 180 3.65 -20.70 -3.71
C PRO A 180 3.25 -20.60 -2.24
N VAL A 181 3.42 -19.40 -1.67
CA VAL A 181 3.00 -19.02 -0.31
C VAL A 181 1.86 -18.03 -0.42
N GLY A 182 0.85 -18.13 0.42
CA GLY A 182 -0.27 -17.18 0.34
C GLY A 182 -1.17 -17.17 1.56
N VAL A 183 -2.06 -16.17 1.59
CA VAL A 183 -2.99 -15.90 2.69
C VAL A 183 -4.42 -16.05 2.23
N THR A 184 -5.26 -16.62 3.09
CA THR A 184 -6.71 -16.70 2.89
C THR A 184 -7.48 -15.98 4.00
N THR A 185 -8.64 -15.42 3.65
CA THR A 185 -9.60 -14.86 4.63
C THR A 185 -10.84 -15.73 4.82
N GLN A 186 -10.90 -16.92 4.19
CA GLN A 186 -12.03 -17.85 4.33
C GLN A 186 -12.10 -18.52 5.69
N ILE A 187 -10.98 -18.59 6.38
CA ILE A 187 -10.86 -19.17 7.71
C ILE A 187 -10.58 -18.01 8.67
N ARG A 188 -11.42 -17.90 9.68
CA ARG A 188 -11.30 -16.87 10.72
C ARG A 188 -10.99 -17.55 12.04
N VAL A 189 -10.08 -16.95 12.79
CA VAL A 189 -9.66 -17.42 14.12
C VAL A 189 -9.65 -16.25 15.09
N THR A 190 -9.83 -16.57 16.36
CA THR A 190 -9.55 -15.68 17.49
C THR A 190 -8.30 -16.18 18.21
N HIS A 191 -7.25 -15.39 18.24
CA HIS A 191 -6.01 -15.66 18.96
C HIS A 191 -6.13 -15.14 20.40
N LEU A 192 -5.87 -15.99 21.40
CA LEU A 192 -6.12 -15.69 22.80
C LEU A 192 -4.93 -15.04 23.51
N SER A 193 -3.77 -14.95 22.85
CA SER A 193 -2.60 -14.30 23.38
C SER A 193 -2.18 -13.08 22.55
N ILE A 194 -1.19 -12.36 23.05
CA ILE A 194 -0.49 -11.28 22.34
C ILE A 194 0.94 -11.73 22.10
N GLY A 195 1.40 -11.66 20.86
CA GLY A 195 2.81 -11.90 20.53
C GLY A 195 3.71 -10.94 21.33
N GLN A 196 4.75 -11.46 21.93
CA GLN A 196 5.74 -10.66 22.67
C GLN A 196 7.08 -10.74 21.97
N THR A 197 7.69 -9.58 21.73
CA THR A 197 9.09 -9.48 21.30
C THR A 197 9.98 -9.44 22.53
N ASN A 198 10.72 -10.52 22.77
CA ASN A 198 11.69 -10.64 23.85
C ASN A 198 13.13 -10.65 23.30
N GLN A 199 14.13 -10.82 24.15
CA GLN A 199 15.53 -10.87 23.71
C GLN A 199 15.79 -12.01 22.72
N GLN A 200 15.21 -13.20 22.93
CA GLN A 200 15.35 -14.33 22.01
C GLN A 200 14.74 -14.02 20.63
N TRP A 201 13.61 -13.32 20.60
CA TRP A 201 13.05 -12.82 19.35
C TRP A 201 14.02 -11.90 18.60
N GLU A 202 14.65 -10.96 19.31
CA GLU A 202 15.62 -10.02 18.69
C GLU A 202 16.89 -10.75 18.21
N ASP A 203 17.40 -11.69 18.99
CA ASP A 203 18.57 -12.49 18.61
C ASP A 203 18.27 -13.33 17.35
N ASN A 204 17.10 -13.96 17.26
CA ASN A 204 16.67 -14.69 16.09
C ASN A 204 16.46 -13.75 14.88
N ARG A 205 15.90 -12.56 15.10
CA ARG A 205 15.71 -11.56 14.06
C ARG A 205 17.04 -11.17 13.40
N VAL A 206 18.05 -10.87 14.21
CA VAL A 206 19.39 -10.49 13.71
C VAL A 206 20.03 -11.65 12.95
N LYS A 207 20.01 -12.87 13.52
CA LYS A 207 20.54 -14.08 12.85
C LYS A 207 19.85 -14.34 11.54
N PHE A 208 18.52 -14.23 11.52
CA PHE A 208 17.70 -14.44 10.32
C PHE A 208 17.99 -13.41 9.23
N ALA A 209 18.01 -12.11 9.59
CA ALA A 209 18.33 -11.03 8.67
C ALA A 209 19.73 -11.20 8.05
N GLU A 210 20.74 -11.57 8.84
CA GLU A 210 22.10 -11.83 8.33
C GLU A 210 22.13 -13.07 7.42
N LYS A 211 21.42 -14.14 7.78
CA LYS A 211 21.35 -15.37 6.96
C LYS A 211 20.79 -15.12 5.56
N TYR A 212 19.80 -14.24 5.45
CA TYR A 212 19.07 -13.96 4.20
C TYR A 212 19.35 -12.57 3.60
N LYS A 213 20.41 -11.88 4.03
CA LYS A 213 20.72 -10.50 3.61
C LYS A 213 20.85 -10.30 2.09
N GLU A 214 21.32 -11.31 1.36
CA GLU A 214 21.46 -11.24 -0.09
C GLU A 214 20.11 -11.43 -0.82
N SER A 215 19.11 -11.98 -0.13
CA SER A 215 17.78 -12.23 -0.69
C SER A 215 16.76 -11.15 -0.26
N LEU A 216 17.05 -10.40 0.77
CA LEU A 216 16.16 -9.37 1.32
C LEU A 216 16.59 -7.96 0.87
N PRO A 217 15.67 -6.99 0.74
CA PRO A 217 14.21 -7.15 0.88
C PRO A 217 13.57 -7.85 -0.34
N ILE A 218 12.41 -8.50 -0.11
CA ILE A 218 11.59 -9.08 -1.17
C ILE A 218 10.28 -8.29 -1.26
N ASP A 219 9.90 -7.90 -2.48
CA ASP A 219 8.65 -7.20 -2.76
C ASP A 219 7.94 -7.80 -3.97
N ILE A 220 6.78 -8.42 -3.69
CA ILE A 220 5.88 -8.97 -4.71
C ILE A 220 4.57 -8.16 -4.80
N SER A 221 4.58 -6.95 -4.24
CA SER A 221 3.47 -6.02 -4.40
C SER A 221 3.22 -5.75 -5.88
N PRO A 222 1.97 -5.59 -6.30
CA PRO A 222 1.67 -5.41 -7.71
C PRO A 222 2.21 -4.08 -8.23
N LYS A 223 3.40 -4.13 -8.83
CA LYS A 223 4.08 -2.97 -9.43
C LYS A 223 3.31 -2.37 -10.62
N ASP A 224 2.43 -3.19 -11.21
CA ASP A 224 1.58 -2.77 -12.34
C ASP A 224 0.26 -2.11 -11.90
N LEU A 225 0.03 -1.96 -10.58
CA LEU A 225 -1.21 -1.38 -10.06
C LEU A 225 -1.25 0.13 -10.23
N SER A 226 -0.10 0.77 -10.14
CA SER A 226 0.03 2.22 -10.30
C SER A 226 1.34 2.62 -10.98
N GLU A 227 1.31 3.78 -11.62
CA GLU A 227 2.47 4.48 -12.15
C GLU A 227 2.51 5.91 -11.61
N THR A 228 3.73 6.44 -11.49
CA THR A 228 3.95 7.78 -10.94
C THR A 228 4.53 8.69 -12.00
N PHE A 229 3.92 9.85 -12.19
CA PHE A 229 4.40 10.91 -13.07
C PHE A 229 4.90 12.08 -12.25
N ILE A 230 6.14 12.50 -12.51
CA ILE A 230 6.81 13.60 -11.80
C ILE A 230 6.99 14.74 -12.78
N PHE A 231 6.28 15.83 -12.53
CA PHE A 231 6.33 17.03 -13.37
C PHE A 231 7.53 17.89 -13.01
N CYS A 232 8.36 18.22 -13.99
CA CYS A 232 9.53 19.06 -13.82
C CYS A 232 9.74 19.92 -15.07
N HIS A 233 10.39 21.06 -14.92
CA HIS A 233 10.66 22.02 -16.01
C HIS A 233 12.14 22.40 -16.10
N ASP A 234 13.01 21.66 -15.40
CA ASP A 234 14.45 21.92 -15.37
C ASP A 234 15.25 20.61 -15.39
N GLN A 235 16.12 20.47 -16.41
CA GLN A 235 16.92 19.25 -16.59
C GLN A 235 18.00 19.07 -15.51
N ASP A 236 18.55 20.15 -14.97
CA ASP A 236 19.58 20.04 -13.93
C ASP A 236 18.99 19.52 -12.60
N LEU A 237 17.71 19.83 -12.31
CA LEU A 237 16.99 19.21 -11.21
C LEU A 237 16.80 17.73 -11.42
N ILE A 238 16.42 17.27 -12.61
CA ILE A 238 16.24 15.84 -12.91
C ILE A 238 17.56 15.09 -12.76
N ILE A 239 18.68 15.66 -13.26
CA ILE A 239 20.01 15.08 -13.05
C ILE A 239 20.31 14.91 -11.57
N GLY A 240 20.09 15.96 -10.77
CA GLY A 240 20.31 15.88 -9.34
C GLY A 240 19.40 14.85 -8.64
N PHE A 241 18.17 14.66 -9.10
CA PHE A 241 17.27 13.63 -8.56
C PHE A 241 17.77 12.21 -8.87
N GLU A 242 18.26 11.96 -10.08
CA GLU A 242 18.84 10.67 -10.47
C GLU A 242 20.14 10.38 -9.70
N GLU A 243 21.07 11.35 -9.62
CA GLU A 243 22.32 11.22 -8.88
C GLU A 243 22.08 10.90 -7.39
N ASN A 244 21.10 11.54 -6.78
CA ASN A 244 20.75 11.35 -5.36
C ASN A 244 19.69 10.26 -5.13
N LYS A 245 19.26 9.55 -6.18
CA LYS A 245 18.23 8.50 -6.11
C LYS A 245 16.98 8.93 -5.35
N LYS A 246 16.53 10.16 -5.57
CA LYS A 246 15.42 10.78 -4.83
C LYS A 246 14.15 9.94 -4.84
N PHE A 247 13.84 9.30 -5.97
CA PHE A 247 12.61 8.54 -6.18
C PHE A 247 12.82 7.01 -6.17
N LYS A 248 13.94 6.54 -5.62
CA LYS A 248 14.31 5.10 -5.56
C LYS A 248 13.25 4.22 -4.89
N ASN A 249 12.41 4.79 -4.04
CA ASN A 249 11.37 4.07 -3.29
C ASN A 249 10.04 3.97 -4.05
N LEU A 250 9.95 4.56 -5.25
CA LEU A 250 8.79 4.38 -6.12
C LEU A 250 8.97 3.14 -6.99
N TYR A 251 7.92 2.33 -7.14
CA TYR A 251 7.94 1.14 -7.99
C TYR A 251 8.18 1.47 -9.45
N ASN A 252 7.42 2.46 -9.96
CA ASN A 252 7.56 2.98 -11.32
C ASN A 252 7.37 4.49 -11.29
N TYR A 253 8.29 5.22 -11.92
CA TYR A 253 8.12 6.65 -12.13
C TYR A 253 8.62 7.10 -13.50
N THR A 254 7.99 8.15 -14.00
CA THR A 254 8.33 8.78 -15.28
C THR A 254 8.36 10.30 -15.09
N TYR A 255 9.44 10.92 -15.50
CA TYR A 255 9.51 12.38 -15.56
C TYR A 255 8.67 12.90 -16.73
N VAL A 256 7.87 13.91 -16.47
CA VAL A 256 7.15 14.68 -17.51
C VAL A 256 7.75 16.07 -17.52
N PHE A 257 8.58 16.32 -18.53
CA PHE A 257 9.26 17.60 -18.70
C PHE A 257 8.34 18.61 -19.37
N LEU A 258 8.10 19.74 -18.70
CA LEU A 258 7.22 20.82 -19.13
C LEU A 258 8.02 22.03 -19.59
N GLY A 259 7.46 22.76 -20.58
CA GLY A 259 8.04 24.00 -21.04
C GLY A 259 9.13 23.84 -22.11
N ILE A 260 9.77 24.97 -22.44
CA ILE A 260 10.67 25.11 -23.60
C ILE A 260 12.16 24.99 -23.25
N ARG A 261 12.52 24.84 -21.98
CA ARG A 261 13.92 24.73 -21.56
C ARG A 261 14.62 23.52 -22.21
N PRO A 262 15.96 23.52 -22.29
CA PRO A 262 16.73 22.39 -22.85
C PRO A 262 16.49 21.08 -22.11
N VAL A 263 16.62 19.96 -22.85
CA VAL A 263 16.51 18.59 -22.35
C VAL A 263 17.67 17.71 -22.84
N ASP A 264 18.67 18.31 -23.49
CA ASP A 264 19.79 17.62 -24.11
C ASP A 264 20.57 16.73 -23.14
N LYS A 265 20.74 17.16 -21.90
CA LYS A 265 21.44 16.41 -20.85
C LYS A 265 20.67 15.20 -20.33
N ILE A 266 19.37 15.15 -20.49
CA ILE A 266 18.49 14.09 -19.94
C ILE A 266 17.77 13.27 -21.00
N SER A 267 17.94 13.59 -22.28
CA SER A 267 17.28 12.88 -23.40
C SER A 267 17.58 11.37 -23.48
N HIS A 268 18.62 10.91 -22.80
CA HIS A 268 18.97 9.50 -22.71
C HIS A 268 18.20 8.72 -21.67
N LEU A 269 17.44 9.37 -20.78
CA LEU A 269 16.69 8.69 -19.72
C LEU A 269 15.51 7.91 -20.32
N PRO A 270 15.37 6.61 -19.99
CA PRO A 270 14.29 5.78 -20.53
C PRO A 270 12.91 6.12 -19.96
N ASN A 271 12.86 6.81 -18.82
CA ASN A 271 11.66 7.20 -18.08
C ASN A 271 11.38 8.71 -18.21
N LEU A 272 11.57 9.29 -19.39
CA LEU A 272 11.35 10.70 -19.68
C LEU A 272 10.29 10.88 -20.76
N ILE A 273 9.32 11.74 -20.50
CA ILE A 273 8.37 12.28 -21.46
C ILE A 273 8.65 13.78 -21.59
N VAL A 274 8.87 14.25 -22.82
CA VAL A 274 8.99 15.70 -23.10
C VAL A 274 7.66 16.17 -23.67
N ALA A 275 6.91 16.94 -22.91
CA ALA A 275 5.51 17.29 -23.21
C ALA A 275 5.35 17.97 -24.58
N ARG A 276 6.24 18.90 -24.94
CA ARG A 276 6.19 19.65 -26.21
C ARG A 276 6.40 18.79 -27.46
N ASP A 277 7.00 17.61 -27.31
CA ASP A 277 7.29 16.72 -28.44
C ASP A 277 6.11 15.80 -28.79
N LEU A 278 5.03 15.85 -28.01
CA LEU A 278 3.83 15.06 -28.22
C LEU A 278 2.77 15.80 -29.01
N GLU A 279 1.92 15.05 -29.75
CA GLU A 279 0.88 15.60 -30.61
C GLU A 279 -0.10 16.48 -29.84
N TYR A 280 -0.55 16.00 -28.69
CA TYR A 280 -1.50 16.72 -27.84
C TYR A 280 -0.76 17.29 -26.62
N ASN A 281 -0.44 18.59 -26.65
CA ASN A 281 0.15 19.31 -25.53
C ASN A 281 -0.54 20.67 -25.34
N ARG A 282 -0.19 21.39 -24.26
CA ARG A 282 -0.75 22.69 -23.89
C ARG A 282 0.38 23.65 -23.49
N GLU A 283 1.54 23.53 -24.14
CA GLU A 283 2.71 24.34 -23.85
C GLU A 283 2.49 25.83 -24.17
N GLU A 284 1.45 26.16 -24.96
CA GLU A 284 0.98 27.52 -25.17
C GLU A 284 0.35 28.18 -23.92
N TYR A 285 0.09 27.35 -22.86
CA TYR A 285 -0.48 27.82 -21.59
C TYR A 285 0.46 27.57 -20.40
N PRO A 286 1.65 28.20 -20.35
CA PRO A 286 2.68 27.87 -19.37
C PRO A 286 2.26 28.12 -17.90
N LEU A 287 1.27 28.99 -17.67
CA LEU A 287 0.77 29.32 -16.35
C LEU A 287 -0.12 28.22 -15.74
N PHE A 288 -0.52 27.22 -16.52
CA PHE A 288 -1.26 26.06 -16.01
C PHE A 288 -0.37 25.03 -15.30
N THR A 289 0.95 25.11 -15.46
CA THR A 289 1.92 24.24 -14.79
C THR A 289 1.53 22.75 -14.90
N SER A 290 1.18 22.10 -13.79
CA SER A 290 0.84 20.68 -13.70
C SER A 290 -0.29 20.25 -14.63
N TYR A 291 -1.31 21.10 -14.85
CA TYR A 291 -2.40 20.75 -15.78
C TYR A 291 -1.89 20.48 -17.20
N THR A 292 -0.87 21.22 -17.66
CA THR A 292 -0.24 20.96 -18.95
C THR A 292 0.27 19.52 -19.04
N GLY A 293 0.92 19.04 -18.00
CA GLY A 293 1.36 17.65 -17.91
C GLY A 293 0.20 16.66 -17.82
N TRP A 294 -0.84 16.95 -17.04
CA TRP A 294 -2.02 16.09 -16.94
C TRP A 294 -2.74 15.95 -18.29
N TYR A 295 -2.86 17.06 -19.04
CA TYR A 295 -3.43 17.08 -20.38
C TYR A 295 -2.65 16.18 -21.35
N VAL A 296 -1.31 16.27 -21.31
CA VAL A 296 -0.41 15.43 -22.11
C VAL A 296 -0.63 13.94 -21.83
N LEU A 297 -0.66 13.55 -20.56
CA LEU A 297 -0.88 12.16 -20.16
C LEU A 297 -2.25 11.64 -20.62
N TRP A 298 -3.28 12.46 -20.45
CA TRP A 298 -4.65 12.11 -20.78
C TRP A 298 -4.88 11.99 -22.28
N LYS A 299 -4.56 13.04 -23.04
CA LYS A 299 -4.88 13.11 -24.49
C LYS A 299 -4.05 12.15 -25.33
N ASN A 300 -2.80 11.88 -24.93
CA ASN A 300 -1.97 10.93 -25.66
C ASN A 300 -2.13 9.48 -25.13
N GLY A 301 -3.04 9.23 -24.20
CA GLY A 301 -3.34 7.90 -23.67
C GLY A 301 -2.13 7.21 -23.03
N LEU A 302 -1.31 7.97 -22.30
CA LEU A 302 -0.06 7.49 -21.75
C LEU A 302 -0.22 6.70 -20.44
N VAL A 303 -1.33 6.88 -19.74
CA VAL A 303 -1.64 6.16 -18.48
C VAL A 303 -2.06 4.73 -18.80
N LYS A 304 -1.38 3.73 -18.22
CA LYS A 304 -1.61 2.31 -18.50
C LYS A 304 -2.08 1.51 -17.28
N THR A 305 -1.94 2.05 -16.09
CA THR A 305 -2.24 1.36 -14.82
C THR A 305 -3.62 1.74 -14.28
N LYS A 306 -4.10 0.99 -13.27
CA LYS A 306 -5.40 1.24 -12.62
C LYS A 306 -5.42 2.55 -11.81
N TYR A 307 -4.26 2.93 -11.26
CA TYR A 307 -4.07 4.19 -10.53
C TYR A 307 -2.89 4.94 -11.12
N LEU A 308 -2.91 6.26 -10.99
CA LEU A 308 -1.79 7.11 -11.35
C LEU A 308 -1.52 8.12 -10.23
N ASN A 309 -0.25 8.31 -9.93
CA ASN A 309 0.23 9.30 -8.98
C ASN A 309 0.78 10.48 -9.79
N LEU A 310 0.30 11.67 -9.52
CA LEU A 310 0.68 12.92 -10.19
C LEU A 310 1.38 13.81 -9.18
N PHE A 311 2.70 13.91 -9.27
CA PHE A 311 3.50 14.66 -8.31
C PHE A 311 4.33 15.75 -8.99
N GLU A 312 4.47 16.85 -8.30
CA GLU A 312 5.43 17.88 -8.68
C GLU A 312 6.83 17.53 -8.17
N TYR A 313 7.85 18.08 -8.80
CA TYR A 313 9.25 17.78 -8.50
C TYR A 313 9.70 18.19 -7.08
N ASP A 314 9.02 19.16 -6.47
CA ASP A 314 9.35 19.78 -5.18
C ASP A 314 8.68 19.09 -3.98
N VAL A 315 8.48 17.79 -4.08
CA VAL A 315 7.95 16.97 -3.00
C VAL A 315 9.02 16.12 -2.34
N VAL A 316 8.82 15.83 -1.06
CA VAL A 316 9.49 14.75 -0.32
C VAL A 316 8.46 13.65 -0.06
N LEU A 317 8.78 12.43 -0.51
CA LEU A 317 7.91 11.28 -0.38
C LEU A 317 8.32 10.45 0.83
N ASN A 318 7.32 9.89 1.52
CA ASN A 318 7.57 8.90 2.58
C ASN A 318 8.24 7.65 1.96
N GLU A 319 9.16 7.03 2.69
CA GLU A 319 9.91 5.86 2.22
C GLU A 319 9.02 4.69 1.78
N ASN A 320 7.85 4.57 2.39
CA ASN A 320 6.90 3.49 2.14
C ASN A 320 5.64 3.97 1.39
N ILE A 321 5.74 5.04 0.58
CA ILE A 321 4.57 5.65 -0.05
C ILE A 321 3.81 4.66 -0.94
N ASP A 322 4.49 3.87 -1.77
CA ASP A 322 3.84 2.92 -2.67
C ASP A 322 3.11 1.80 -1.93
N GLN A 323 3.70 1.29 -0.84
CA GLN A 323 3.05 0.28 0.00
C GLN A 323 1.80 0.84 0.71
N GLN A 324 1.88 2.09 1.18
CA GLN A 324 0.71 2.77 1.77
C GLN A 324 -0.37 3.03 0.72
N HIS A 325 0.01 3.36 -0.50
CA HIS A 325 -0.92 3.49 -1.63
C HIS A 325 -1.62 2.17 -1.95
N VAL A 326 -0.91 1.04 -1.98
CA VAL A 326 -1.51 -0.28 -2.20
C VAL A 326 -2.65 -0.56 -1.20
N LYS A 327 -2.48 -0.19 0.07
CA LYS A 327 -3.56 -0.31 1.07
C LYS A 327 -4.79 0.52 0.70
N LEU A 328 -4.60 1.75 0.23
CA LEU A 328 -5.69 2.63 -0.20
C LEU A 328 -6.33 2.13 -1.49
N TYR A 329 -5.54 1.63 -2.45
CA TYR A 329 -6.03 1.04 -3.69
C TYR A 329 -6.88 -0.21 -3.45
N ASN A 330 -6.52 -1.04 -2.48
CA ASN A 330 -7.31 -2.20 -2.05
C ASN A 330 -8.67 -1.78 -1.46
N ASN A 331 -8.79 -0.53 -0.97
CA ASN A 331 -10.06 0.07 -0.56
C ASN A 331 -10.83 0.70 -1.72
N ASN A 332 -10.32 0.61 -2.94
CA ASN A 332 -10.94 1.10 -4.17
C ASN A 332 -11.31 2.59 -4.09
N VAL A 333 -10.44 3.40 -3.47
CA VAL A 333 -10.63 4.85 -3.39
C VAL A 333 -10.60 5.48 -4.78
N ASP A 334 -11.32 6.57 -4.96
CA ASP A 334 -11.34 7.30 -6.23
C ASP A 334 -10.15 8.25 -6.36
N LEU A 335 -9.83 8.96 -5.24
CA LEU A 335 -8.72 9.91 -5.18
C LEU A 335 -8.00 9.83 -3.84
N ILE A 336 -6.69 10.13 -3.87
CA ILE A 336 -5.88 10.40 -2.68
C ILE A 336 -5.33 11.80 -2.80
N GLY A 337 -5.68 12.66 -1.86
CA GLY A 337 -5.11 13.98 -1.70
C GLY A 337 -4.02 13.97 -0.62
N TYR A 338 -3.13 14.92 -0.72
CA TYR A 338 -2.05 15.12 0.23
C TYR A 338 -2.14 16.51 0.83
N VAL A 339 -1.55 16.71 2.00
CA VAL A 339 -1.53 18.01 2.68
C VAL A 339 -2.94 18.56 2.96
N PRO A 340 -3.59 18.09 4.03
CA PRO A 340 -4.97 18.49 4.36
C PRO A 340 -5.03 19.96 4.82
N PHE A 341 -5.98 20.72 4.28
CA PHE A 341 -6.32 22.05 4.72
C PHE A 341 -7.80 22.13 5.13
N PRO A 342 -8.14 22.83 6.22
CA PRO A 342 -9.54 23.10 6.54
C PRO A 342 -10.22 23.93 5.44
N MET A 343 -11.41 23.55 5.00
CA MET A 343 -12.17 24.29 3.98
C MET A 343 -12.58 25.69 4.45
N SER A 344 -12.67 25.90 5.76
CA SER A 344 -12.88 27.21 6.38
C SER A 344 -11.63 28.11 6.34
N ASN A 345 -10.47 27.57 5.91
CA ASN A 345 -9.26 28.34 5.90
C ASN A 345 -9.37 29.48 4.88
N VAL A 346 -8.87 30.62 5.30
CA VAL A 346 -8.74 31.88 4.58
C VAL A 346 -8.20 31.71 3.15
N HIS A 347 -7.28 30.75 2.91
CA HIS A 347 -6.76 30.44 1.58
C HIS A 347 -7.80 29.88 0.61
N PHE A 348 -8.84 29.19 1.10
CA PHE A 348 -9.92 28.73 0.21
C PHE A 348 -10.87 29.90 -0.15
N ILE A 349 -11.04 30.86 0.76
CA ILE A 349 -12.00 31.96 0.63
C ILE A 349 -11.34 33.28 0.17
N GLN A 350 -10.11 33.53 0.56
CA GLN A 350 -9.45 34.85 0.35
C GLN A 350 -8.80 35.05 -1.00
N TYR A 351 -8.49 34.00 -1.76
CA TYR A 351 -8.03 34.17 -3.14
C TYR A 351 -9.23 34.49 -4.04
N LYS A 352 -9.70 35.74 -3.95
CA LYS A 352 -10.81 36.26 -4.78
C LYS A 352 -10.60 35.99 -6.26
N GLU A 353 -9.36 36.13 -6.74
CA GLU A 353 -9.03 36.03 -8.16
C GLU A 353 -9.44 34.70 -8.80
N TRP A 354 -9.16 33.55 -8.16
CA TRP A 354 -9.54 32.28 -8.75
C TRP A 354 -11.04 31.98 -8.60
N THR A 355 -11.69 32.45 -7.50
CA THR A 355 -13.15 32.32 -7.36
C THR A 355 -13.90 33.19 -8.35
N GLU A 356 -13.35 34.35 -8.72
CA GLU A 356 -13.93 35.23 -9.73
C GLU A 356 -13.91 34.61 -11.13
N PHE A 357 -12.96 33.72 -11.43
CA PHE A 357 -12.85 33.07 -12.73
C PHE A 357 -13.43 31.66 -12.76
N ILE A 358 -13.09 30.82 -11.79
CA ILE A 358 -13.51 29.40 -11.82
C ILE A 358 -14.99 29.22 -11.48
N ALA A 359 -15.53 30.00 -10.55
CA ALA A 359 -16.92 29.87 -10.15
C ALA A 359 -17.91 30.24 -11.28
N PRO A 360 -17.74 31.37 -12.00
CA PRO A 360 -18.53 31.68 -13.17
C PRO A 360 -18.38 30.64 -14.29
N ALA A 361 -17.16 30.15 -14.54
CA ALA A 361 -16.91 29.09 -15.52
C ALA A 361 -17.68 27.79 -15.18
N ILE A 362 -17.60 27.33 -13.94
CA ILE A 362 -18.36 26.15 -13.49
C ILE A 362 -19.87 26.39 -13.61
N LYS A 363 -20.34 27.57 -13.26
CA LYS A 363 -21.76 27.91 -13.40
C LYS A 363 -22.19 27.90 -14.86
N GLU A 364 -21.40 28.46 -15.76
CA GLU A 364 -21.70 28.51 -17.18
C GLU A 364 -21.67 27.11 -17.82
N VAL A 365 -20.59 26.36 -17.57
CA VAL A 365 -20.37 25.04 -18.22
C VAL A 365 -21.21 23.95 -17.56
N HIS A 366 -21.15 23.87 -16.23
CA HIS A 366 -21.76 22.75 -15.47
C HIS A 366 -23.10 23.11 -14.83
N LYS A 367 -23.61 24.34 -15.05
CA LYS A 367 -24.89 24.85 -14.50
C LYS A 367 -24.98 24.70 -12.97
N THR A 368 -23.83 24.85 -12.27
CA THR A 368 -23.72 24.65 -10.82
C THR A 368 -23.18 25.89 -10.14
N ASP A 369 -23.93 26.42 -9.15
CA ASP A 369 -23.46 27.48 -8.26
C ASP A 369 -22.63 26.89 -7.12
N ILE A 370 -21.30 26.97 -7.25
CA ILE A 370 -20.36 26.37 -6.30
C ILE A 370 -20.35 27.08 -4.94
N PHE A 371 -20.62 28.39 -4.88
CA PHE A 371 -20.66 29.08 -3.59
C PHE A 371 -21.81 28.59 -2.72
N ASN A 372 -23.01 28.48 -3.29
CA ASN A 372 -24.16 27.94 -2.60
C ASN A 372 -23.95 26.45 -2.23
N PHE A 373 -23.27 25.70 -3.09
CA PHE A 373 -22.97 24.30 -2.82
C PHE A 373 -22.01 24.15 -1.64
N PHE A 374 -20.87 24.86 -1.65
CA PHE A 374 -19.88 24.77 -0.55
C PHE A 374 -20.38 25.41 0.73
N GLY A 375 -21.19 26.46 0.69
CA GLY A 375 -21.86 26.99 1.86
C GLY A 375 -22.66 25.92 2.60
N ARG A 376 -23.40 25.08 1.87
CA ARG A 376 -24.12 23.92 2.44
C ARG A 376 -23.19 22.84 2.99
N VAL A 377 -22.12 22.50 2.26
CA VAL A 377 -21.13 21.51 2.73
C VAL A 377 -20.50 21.94 4.05
N LEU A 378 -20.08 23.20 4.18
CA LEU A 378 -19.49 23.73 5.41
C LEU A 378 -20.50 23.83 6.56
N GLN A 379 -21.77 24.13 6.28
CA GLN A 379 -22.83 24.10 7.30
C GLN A 379 -23.09 22.70 7.84
N GLN A 380 -23.01 21.67 6.96
CA GLN A 380 -23.21 20.28 7.35
C GLN A 380 -21.97 19.66 8.02
N ASN A 381 -20.78 20.06 7.59
CA ASN A 381 -19.52 19.56 8.12
C ASN A 381 -18.45 20.68 8.18
N PRO A 382 -18.39 21.45 9.27
CA PRO A 382 -17.42 22.53 9.45
C PRO A 382 -15.95 22.05 9.47
N GLN A 383 -15.72 20.76 9.72
CA GLN A 383 -14.40 20.13 9.73
C GLN A 383 -13.96 19.61 8.34
N SER A 384 -14.72 19.90 7.30
CA SER A 384 -14.34 19.49 5.94
C SER A 384 -12.96 20.00 5.57
N VAL A 385 -12.17 19.11 4.99
CA VAL A 385 -10.81 19.40 4.53
C VAL A 385 -10.73 19.30 3.02
N TRP A 386 -9.74 19.94 2.44
CA TRP A 386 -9.42 19.89 1.02
C TRP A 386 -7.91 19.68 0.81
N SER A 387 -7.51 19.17 -0.34
CA SER A 387 -6.10 19.12 -0.75
C SER A 387 -5.76 20.38 -1.52
N SER A 388 -4.68 21.05 -1.14
CA SER A 388 -4.35 22.38 -1.67
C SER A 388 -3.38 22.37 -2.84
N THR A 389 -2.93 21.21 -3.27
CA THR A 389 -1.90 21.07 -4.30
C THR A 389 -2.39 20.17 -5.44
N SER A 390 -1.73 20.31 -6.60
CA SER A 390 -1.91 19.40 -7.74
C SER A 390 -1.33 17.99 -7.49
N ASN A 391 -0.59 17.80 -6.41
CA ASN A 391 -0.14 16.47 -6.01
C ASN A 391 -1.34 15.60 -5.62
N THR A 392 -1.71 14.68 -6.47
CA THR A 392 -2.92 13.87 -6.31
C THR A 392 -2.73 12.49 -6.94
N THR A 393 -3.28 11.48 -6.30
CA THR A 393 -3.42 10.15 -6.89
C THR A 393 -4.86 9.94 -7.33
N PHE A 394 -5.06 9.45 -8.54
CA PHE A 394 -6.37 9.11 -9.08
C PHE A 394 -6.48 7.62 -9.41
N ARG A 395 -7.68 7.07 -9.28
CA ARG A 395 -8.04 5.92 -10.10
C ARG A 395 -8.20 6.40 -11.55
N THR A 396 -7.68 5.67 -12.51
CA THR A 396 -7.51 6.15 -13.90
C THR A 396 -8.82 6.51 -14.59
N ASP A 397 -9.91 5.78 -14.33
CA ASP A 397 -11.24 6.12 -14.85
C ASP A 397 -11.79 7.44 -14.25
N VAL A 398 -11.46 7.73 -12.98
CA VAL A 398 -11.84 8.98 -12.31
C VAL A 398 -10.97 10.14 -12.81
N PHE A 399 -9.70 9.89 -13.14
CA PHE A 399 -8.86 10.88 -13.81
C PHE A 399 -9.41 11.28 -15.18
N ASP A 400 -9.81 10.31 -16.00
CA ASP A 400 -10.46 10.57 -17.29
C ASP A 400 -11.75 11.38 -17.12
N GLU A 401 -12.58 11.03 -16.13
CA GLU A 401 -13.80 11.79 -15.81
C GLU A 401 -13.48 13.23 -15.37
N TYR A 402 -12.44 13.40 -14.52
CA TYR A 402 -11.99 14.72 -14.09
C TYR A 402 -11.51 15.56 -15.27
N MET A 403 -10.67 15.02 -16.14
CA MET A 403 -10.14 15.72 -17.29
C MET A 403 -11.26 16.15 -18.27
N LYS A 404 -12.23 15.27 -18.52
CA LYS A 404 -13.42 15.60 -19.32
C LYS A 404 -14.30 16.67 -18.67
N TRP A 405 -14.35 16.70 -17.35
CA TRP A 405 -15.09 17.70 -16.60
C TRP A 405 -14.34 19.05 -16.57
N PHE A 406 -13.01 19.05 -16.47
CA PHE A 406 -12.20 20.27 -16.36
C PHE A 406 -11.92 20.94 -17.71
N GLU A 407 -11.67 20.17 -18.77
CA GLU A 407 -11.27 20.69 -20.09
C GLU A 407 -12.22 21.79 -20.64
N PRO A 408 -13.56 21.68 -20.52
CA PRO A 408 -14.47 22.74 -20.95
C PRO A 408 -14.35 24.05 -20.15
N LEU A 409 -13.70 24.06 -19.01
CA LEU A 409 -13.47 25.26 -18.19
C LEU A 409 -12.23 26.05 -18.66
N VAL A 410 -11.28 25.41 -19.32
CA VAL A 410 -10.00 25.99 -19.75
C VAL A 410 -10.18 27.28 -20.55
N PRO A 411 -11.07 27.40 -21.55
CA PRO A 411 -11.26 28.64 -22.30
C PRO A 411 -11.58 29.86 -21.45
N PHE A 412 -12.20 29.65 -20.27
CA PHE A 412 -12.62 30.74 -19.38
C PHE A 412 -11.51 31.21 -18.43
N ILE A 413 -10.49 30.36 -18.18
CA ILE A 413 -9.50 30.62 -17.15
C ILE A 413 -8.06 30.68 -17.68
N LYS A 414 -7.79 30.22 -18.90
CA LYS A 414 -6.44 30.06 -19.47
C LYS A 414 -5.59 31.35 -19.47
N ASP A 415 -6.23 32.51 -19.61
CA ASP A 415 -5.56 33.80 -19.70
C ASP A 415 -5.38 34.49 -18.33
N THR A 416 -5.78 33.81 -17.24
CA THR A 416 -5.62 34.36 -15.88
C THR A 416 -4.28 33.97 -15.27
N LYS A 417 -3.65 34.89 -14.52
CA LYS A 417 -2.38 34.62 -13.82
C LYS A 417 -2.51 33.48 -12.77
N THR A 418 -3.72 33.16 -12.35
CA THR A 418 -4.02 32.18 -11.30
C THR A 418 -4.63 30.88 -11.83
N CYS A 419 -4.53 30.63 -13.13
CA CYS A 419 -5.13 29.43 -13.76
C CYS A 419 -4.59 28.11 -13.17
N GLY A 420 -3.33 28.02 -12.80
CA GLY A 420 -2.77 26.87 -12.09
C GLY A 420 -3.46 26.63 -10.76
N HIS A 421 -3.68 27.66 -9.95
CA HIS A 421 -4.42 27.56 -8.70
C HIS A 421 -5.91 27.23 -8.92
N ALA A 422 -6.52 27.75 -9.97
CA ALA A 422 -7.89 27.38 -10.35
C ALA A 422 -7.99 25.89 -10.66
N HIS A 423 -7.00 25.32 -11.36
CA HIS A 423 -6.91 23.88 -11.61
C HIS A 423 -6.82 23.08 -10.31
N GLU A 424 -5.91 23.40 -9.40
CA GLU A 424 -5.76 22.72 -8.12
C GLU A 424 -7.07 22.70 -7.29
N ARG A 425 -7.76 23.82 -7.18
CA ARG A 425 -9.01 23.94 -6.40
C ARG A 425 -10.16 23.20 -7.09
N SER A 426 -10.14 23.12 -8.42
CA SER A 426 -11.18 22.43 -9.18
C SER A 426 -11.25 20.92 -8.86
N ILE A 427 -10.15 20.30 -8.42
CA ILE A 427 -10.12 18.89 -7.95
C ILE A 427 -11.09 18.70 -6.79
N THR A 428 -11.05 19.63 -5.81
CA THR A 428 -11.97 19.60 -4.67
C THR A 428 -13.42 19.78 -5.11
N PHE A 429 -13.69 20.72 -6.03
CA PHE A 429 -15.03 20.93 -6.57
C PHE A 429 -15.57 19.70 -7.28
N PHE A 430 -14.76 19.12 -8.18
CA PHE A 430 -15.09 17.90 -8.88
C PHE A 430 -15.42 16.76 -7.89
N THR A 431 -14.56 16.54 -6.92
CA THR A 431 -14.69 15.47 -5.92
C THR A 431 -16.03 15.54 -5.20
N HIS A 432 -16.41 16.72 -4.72
CA HIS A 432 -17.66 16.91 -4.00
C HIS A 432 -18.88 16.87 -4.93
N LEU A 433 -18.83 17.55 -6.07
CA LEU A 433 -19.94 17.60 -7.03
C LEU A 433 -20.24 16.22 -7.62
N ARG A 434 -19.23 15.40 -7.84
CA ARG A 434 -19.34 14.04 -8.38
C ARG A 434 -19.41 12.96 -7.31
N LYS A 435 -19.44 13.35 -6.01
CA LYS A 435 -19.53 12.43 -4.87
C LYS A 435 -18.46 11.33 -4.90
N LYS A 436 -17.22 11.72 -5.24
CA LYS A 436 -16.11 10.78 -5.31
C LYS A 436 -15.61 10.45 -3.91
N GLN A 437 -15.18 9.19 -3.70
CA GLN A 437 -14.55 8.75 -2.46
C GLN A 437 -13.12 9.25 -2.41
N GLN A 438 -12.87 10.31 -1.66
CA GLN A 438 -11.55 10.87 -1.44
C GLN A 438 -11.00 10.48 -0.06
N VAL A 439 -9.72 10.11 -0.03
CA VAL A 439 -8.93 10.02 1.21
C VAL A 439 -7.89 11.12 1.16
N ILE A 440 -7.79 11.93 2.21
CA ILE A 440 -6.72 12.92 2.34
C ILE A 440 -5.76 12.41 3.40
N THR A 441 -4.50 12.21 3.01
CA THR A 441 -3.44 11.68 3.86
C THR A 441 -2.55 12.79 4.40
N ASN A 442 -2.00 12.56 5.58
CA ASN A 442 -0.95 13.42 6.15
C ASN A 442 0.32 12.58 6.35
N GLY A 443 1.47 13.13 5.97
CA GLY A 443 2.77 12.49 6.18
C GLY A 443 3.24 11.53 5.08
N LEU A 444 2.44 11.22 4.06
CA LEU A 444 2.91 10.44 2.90
C LEU A 444 3.69 11.30 1.91
N LEU A 445 3.35 12.57 1.81
CA LEU A 445 3.99 13.54 0.94
C LEU A 445 4.11 14.87 1.68
N LYS A 446 5.26 15.50 1.58
CA LYS A 446 5.52 16.86 2.04
C LYS A 446 5.85 17.74 0.84
N HIS A 447 5.16 18.86 0.69
CA HIS A 447 5.40 19.82 -0.37
C HIS A 447 6.34 20.93 0.16
N LEU A 448 7.52 21.08 -0.43
CA LEU A 448 8.57 21.94 0.11
C LEU A 448 8.24 23.42 0.03
N GLN A 449 7.61 23.88 -1.06
CA GLN A 449 7.25 25.28 -1.22
C GLN A 449 6.21 25.77 -0.21
N LEU A 450 5.30 24.90 0.25
CA LEU A 450 4.30 25.29 1.25
C LEU A 450 4.91 25.65 2.60
N ASP A 451 6.04 25.05 2.95
CA ASP A 451 6.76 25.39 4.18
C ASP A 451 7.50 26.75 4.05
N SER A 452 7.97 27.11 2.85
CA SER A 452 8.65 28.39 2.60
C SER A 452 7.67 29.58 2.51
N HIS A 453 6.47 29.37 1.98
CA HIS A 453 5.43 30.41 1.93
C HIS A 453 4.87 30.81 3.29
N LYS A 454 5.06 30.00 4.33
CA LYS A 454 4.65 30.33 5.70
C LYS A 454 5.58 31.33 6.39
N THR A 455 6.79 31.54 5.89
CA THR A 455 7.85 32.27 6.59
C THR A 455 8.30 33.56 5.94
N GLN A 456 8.04 33.80 4.64
CA GLN A 456 8.54 35.00 3.96
C GLN A 456 7.61 35.48 2.83
N GLY A 457 7.46 36.80 2.69
CA GLY A 457 6.83 37.42 1.50
C GLY A 457 7.70 37.20 0.27
N HIS A 458 7.10 37.06 -0.83
CA HIS A 458 7.38 36.93 -2.27
C HIS A 458 8.82 36.85 -2.85
N ASP A 459 9.91 36.96 -2.07
CA ASP A 459 11.30 36.88 -2.53
C ASP A 459 12.05 35.79 -1.73
N VAL A 460 11.75 34.51 -2.01
CA VAL A 460 12.48 33.38 -1.39
C VAL A 460 13.68 33.03 -2.27
N ASP A 461 14.87 33.06 -1.69
CA ASP A 461 16.06 32.45 -2.29
C ASP A 461 15.84 30.93 -2.43
N MET A 462 15.62 30.51 -3.67
CA MET A 462 15.35 29.10 -4.01
C MET A 462 16.54 28.18 -3.77
N SER A 463 17.74 28.72 -3.51
CA SER A 463 18.97 27.93 -3.34
C SER A 463 18.91 26.98 -2.13
N GLU A 464 18.36 27.42 -1.02
CA GLU A 464 18.19 26.58 0.19
C GLU A 464 17.10 25.53 0.03
N SER A 465 16.03 25.88 -0.67
CA SER A 465 14.96 24.95 -1.02
C SER A 465 15.43 23.90 -2.02
N ILE A 466 16.25 24.27 -3.00
CA ILE A 466 16.86 23.37 -3.97
C ILE A 466 17.84 22.40 -3.26
N GLN A 467 18.66 22.88 -2.32
CA GLN A 467 19.53 21.98 -1.54
C GLN A 467 18.73 20.96 -0.73
N LYS A 468 17.58 21.33 -0.15
CA LYS A 468 16.69 20.39 0.55
C LYS A 468 16.06 19.33 -0.36
N LEU A 469 15.94 19.59 -1.68
CA LEU A 469 15.49 18.62 -2.65
C LEU A 469 16.46 17.44 -2.84
N PHE A 470 17.74 17.67 -2.60
CA PHE A 470 18.79 16.67 -2.77
C PHE A 470 19.19 15.97 -1.46
N THR A 471 18.84 16.52 -0.31
CA THR A 471 19.11 15.88 0.98
C THR A 471 17.88 15.08 1.41
N ASN A 472 18.05 13.75 1.49
CA ASN A 472 17.12 12.87 2.20
C ASN A 472 17.20 13.20 3.71
N GLN A 473 16.52 14.23 4.15
CA GLN A 473 16.35 14.47 5.56
C GLN A 473 14.92 14.16 5.97
N SER A 474 14.86 13.11 6.81
CA SER A 474 13.74 12.57 7.57
C SER A 474 12.86 13.63 8.23
#